data_c741a0dfb56383fac9da08e9e0686192
#
_entry.id   c741a0dfb56383fac9da08e9e0686192
#
_cell.length_a   1.000
_cell.length_b   1.000
_cell.length_c   1.000
_cell.angle_alpha   90.00
_cell.angle_beta   90.00
_cell.angle_gamma   90.00
#
_symmetry.space_group_name_H-M   'P 1'
#
loop_
_entity.id
_entity.type
_entity.pdbx_description
1 polymer ?
#
loop_
_entity_poly.entity_id
_entity_poly.type
_entity_poly.pdbx_seq_one_letter_code
_entity_poly.pdbx_strand_id
1 'polypeptide(L)'
;MALNLRQIEVFRAVMITGSIRGASELLFVSQPAVSRLLAHTELRVGFALFQRVKGRLYATPEAKKLFREVESVYAGVQRVNQLARDLGEHREGILNVVSSPSVGQMLIPQAIADFRHHNPQVKVTSVSYTHLTLPTTPYV
;
A
#
# COMPACT_ATOMS: atom_id res chain seq x y z
N MET A 1 14.41 -17.17 9.52
CA MET A 1 14.34 -17.44 8.06
C MET A 1 13.74 -16.22 7.38
N ALA A 2 14.37 -15.68 6.31
CA ALA A 2 13.87 -14.49 5.64
C ALA A 2 13.05 -14.87 4.40
N LEU A 3 11.90 -14.25 4.22
CA LEU A 3 11.15 -14.27 2.96
C LEU A 3 11.87 -13.37 1.95
N ASN A 4 11.93 -13.79 0.69
CA ASN A 4 12.40 -12.92 -0.38
C ASN A 4 11.25 -12.11 -0.99
N LEU A 5 11.60 -11.03 -1.72
CA LEU A 5 10.61 -10.13 -2.30
C LEU A 5 9.63 -10.85 -3.24
N ARG A 6 10.07 -11.83 -4.01
CA ARG A 6 9.19 -12.59 -4.90
C ARG A 6 8.17 -13.44 -4.15
N GLN A 7 8.55 -14.01 -3.02
CA GLN A 7 7.62 -14.74 -2.15
C GLN A 7 6.58 -13.80 -1.53
N ILE A 8 7.01 -12.63 -1.08
CA ILE A 8 6.13 -11.59 -0.53
C ILE A 8 5.14 -11.12 -1.61
N GLU A 9 5.61 -10.89 -2.83
CA GLU A 9 4.80 -10.46 -3.96
C GLU A 9 3.71 -11.48 -4.32
N VAL A 10 4.08 -12.76 -4.45
CA VAL A 10 3.13 -13.84 -4.75
C VAL A 10 2.12 -14.01 -3.62
N PHE A 11 2.57 -14.02 -2.38
CA PHE A 11 1.68 -14.08 -1.22
C PHE A 11 0.67 -12.91 -1.24
N ARG A 12 1.15 -11.69 -1.44
CA ARG A 12 0.31 -10.49 -1.55
C ARG A 12 -0.72 -10.62 -2.67
N ALA A 13 -0.31 -11.05 -3.86
CA ALA A 13 -1.20 -11.23 -5.01
C ALA A 13 -2.33 -12.22 -4.72
N VAL A 14 -2.03 -13.35 -4.05
CA VAL A 14 -3.03 -14.33 -3.65
C VAL A 14 -3.98 -13.77 -2.57
N MET A 15 -3.47 -12.98 -1.62
CA MET A 15 -4.30 -12.32 -0.60
C MET A 15 -5.31 -11.34 -1.22
N ILE A 16 -4.88 -10.56 -2.20
CA ILE A 16 -5.71 -9.54 -2.87
C ILE A 16 -6.76 -10.20 -3.77
N THR A 17 -6.36 -11.20 -4.56
CA THR A 17 -7.23 -11.80 -5.58
C THR A 17 -8.09 -12.95 -5.05
N GLY A 18 -7.74 -13.49 -3.88
CA GLY A 18 -8.42 -14.63 -3.27
C GLY A 18 -8.24 -15.96 -4.01
N SER A 19 -7.38 -16.02 -5.04
CA SER A 19 -7.20 -17.23 -5.85
C SER A 19 -5.82 -17.33 -6.51
N ILE A 20 -5.36 -18.57 -6.76
CA ILE A 20 -4.13 -18.83 -7.50
C ILE A 20 -4.23 -18.29 -8.94
N ARG A 21 -5.39 -18.47 -9.58
CA ARG A 21 -5.65 -17.97 -10.92
C ARG A 21 -5.56 -16.44 -10.97
N GLY A 22 -6.28 -15.74 -10.13
CA GLY A 22 -6.24 -14.28 -10.08
C GLY A 22 -4.83 -13.75 -9.80
N ALA A 23 -4.09 -14.40 -8.90
CA ALA A 23 -2.69 -14.04 -8.65
C ALA A 23 -1.78 -14.27 -9.86
N SER A 24 -2.00 -15.35 -10.62
CA SER A 24 -1.23 -15.63 -11.84
C SER A 24 -1.50 -14.60 -12.93
N GLU A 25 -2.75 -14.18 -13.08
CA GLU A 25 -3.15 -13.13 -14.03
C GLU A 25 -2.57 -11.76 -13.60
N LEU A 26 -2.65 -11.42 -12.31
CA LEU A 26 -2.11 -10.17 -11.76
C LEU A 26 -0.59 -10.05 -11.91
N LEU A 27 0.13 -11.15 -11.76
CA LEU A 27 1.60 -11.19 -11.82
C LEU A 27 2.18 -11.57 -13.19
N PHE A 28 1.31 -11.85 -14.17
CA PHE A 28 1.71 -12.32 -15.52
C PHE A 28 2.61 -13.57 -15.48
N VAL A 29 2.27 -14.54 -14.63
CA VAL A 29 2.97 -15.81 -14.49
C VAL A 29 2.02 -17.00 -14.57
N SER A 30 2.54 -18.21 -14.73
CA SER A 30 1.70 -19.42 -14.75
C SER A 30 1.15 -19.77 -13.36
N GLN A 31 -0.05 -20.36 -13.30
CA GLN A 31 -0.64 -20.86 -12.05
C GLN A 31 0.25 -21.87 -11.31
N PRO A 32 0.92 -22.84 -12.00
CA PRO A 32 1.87 -23.72 -11.32
C PRO A 32 3.05 -22.99 -10.67
N ALA A 33 3.51 -21.87 -11.25
CA ALA A 33 4.57 -21.06 -10.65
C ALA A 33 4.10 -20.40 -9.35
N VAL A 34 2.90 -19.81 -9.35
CA VAL A 34 2.27 -19.24 -8.14
C VAL A 34 2.12 -20.30 -7.06
N SER A 35 1.55 -21.48 -7.40
CA SER A 35 1.33 -22.57 -6.45
C SER A 35 2.64 -23.07 -5.83
N ARG A 36 3.68 -23.27 -6.63
CA ARG A 36 5.01 -23.70 -6.14
C ARG A 36 5.65 -22.65 -5.21
N LEU A 37 5.61 -21.38 -5.58
CA LEU A 37 6.15 -20.30 -4.76
C LEU A 37 5.40 -20.18 -3.45
N LEU A 38 4.08 -20.32 -3.48
CA LEU A 38 3.27 -20.27 -2.28
C LEU A 38 3.59 -21.44 -1.32
N ALA A 39 3.63 -22.66 -1.84
CA ALA A 39 3.99 -23.84 -1.05
C ALA A 39 5.41 -23.73 -0.45
N HIS A 40 6.37 -23.22 -1.24
CA HIS A 40 7.72 -22.97 -0.74
C HIS A 40 7.75 -21.88 0.33
N THR A 41 6.87 -20.87 0.21
CA THR A 41 6.73 -19.81 1.22
C THR A 41 6.21 -20.39 2.53
N GLU A 42 5.16 -21.23 2.49
CA GLU A 42 4.60 -21.92 3.65
C GLU A 42 5.64 -22.81 4.37
N LEU A 43 6.42 -23.55 3.59
CA LEU A 43 7.54 -24.34 4.15
C LEU A 43 8.58 -23.45 4.86
N ARG A 44 8.87 -22.28 4.31
CA ARG A 44 9.85 -21.35 4.91
C ARG A 44 9.35 -20.69 6.17
N VAL A 45 8.09 -20.27 6.22
CA VAL A 45 7.51 -19.64 7.41
C VAL A 45 7.12 -20.63 8.49
N GLY A 46 6.94 -21.92 8.13
CA GLY A 46 6.61 -23.00 9.06
C GLY A 46 5.14 -23.09 9.44
N PHE A 47 4.25 -22.38 8.72
CA PHE A 47 2.80 -22.46 8.92
C PHE A 47 2.05 -22.29 7.60
N ALA A 48 0.81 -22.81 7.55
CA ALA A 48 -0.06 -22.64 6.39
C ALA A 48 -0.52 -21.20 6.26
N LEU A 49 -0.37 -20.63 5.08
CA LEU A 49 -0.89 -19.30 4.74
C LEU A 49 -2.35 -19.38 4.27
N PHE A 50 -2.69 -20.48 3.60
CA PHE A 50 -4.03 -20.66 3.07
C PHE A 50 -4.58 -22.07 3.36
N GLN A 51 -5.91 -22.16 3.46
CA GLN A 51 -6.64 -23.39 3.58
C GLN A 51 -7.65 -23.51 2.44
N ARG A 52 -7.84 -24.73 1.92
CA ARG A 52 -8.87 -25.03 0.91
C ARG A 52 -10.12 -25.56 1.60
N VAL A 53 -11.21 -24.84 1.49
CA VAL A 53 -12.51 -25.26 1.98
C VAL A 53 -13.50 -25.25 0.82
N LYS A 54 -14.08 -26.41 0.51
CA LYS A 54 -15.03 -26.59 -0.62
C LYS A 54 -14.49 -26.00 -1.96
N GLY A 55 -13.21 -26.24 -2.24
CA GLY A 55 -12.55 -25.79 -3.47
C GLY A 55 -12.12 -24.30 -3.49
N ARG A 56 -12.47 -23.52 -2.49
CA ARG A 56 -12.07 -22.11 -2.36
C ARG A 56 -10.88 -21.96 -1.43
N LEU A 57 -10.07 -20.95 -1.70
CA LEU A 57 -8.89 -20.61 -0.93
C LEU A 57 -9.25 -19.57 0.15
N TYR A 58 -8.90 -19.85 1.39
CA TYR A 58 -9.14 -18.95 2.53
C TYR A 58 -7.82 -18.68 3.26
N ALA A 59 -7.55 -17.41 3.54
CA ALA A 59 -6.38 -17.01 4.31
C ALA A 59 -6.52 -17.39 5.78
N THR A 60 -5.44 -17.95 6.35
CA THR A 60 -5.35 -18.26 7.78
C THR A 60 -5.27 -16.98 8.63
N PRO A 61 -5.53 -17.04 9.94
CA PRO A 61 -5.32 -15.90 10.84
C PRO A 61 -3.87 -15.38 10.81
N GLU A 62 -2.90 -16.28 10.70
CA GLU A 62 -1.48 -15.99 10.58
C GLU A 62 -1.19 -15.22 9.28
N ALA A 63 -1.73 -15.68 8.16
CA ALA A 63 -1.61 -15.00 6.87
C ALA A 63 -2.20 -13.59 6.92
N LYS A 64 -3.34 -13.38 7.58
CA LYS A 64 -3.94 -12.05 7.73
C LYS A 64 -3.06 -11.10 8.55
N LYS A 65 -2.37 -11.61 9.59
CA LYS A 65 -1.41 -10.82 10.36
C LYS A 65 -0.19 -10.46 9.51
N LEU A 66 0.38 -11.44 8.81
CA LEU A 66 1.52 -11.23 7.91
C LEU A 66 1.19 -10.24 6.79
N PHE A 67 -0.02 -10.32 6.25
CA PHE A 67 -0.45 -9.44 5.16
C PHE A 67 -0.47 -7.96 5.55
N ARG A 68 -0.81 -7.62 6.79
CA ARG A 68 -0.76 -6.22 7.26
C ARG A 68 0.64 -5.64 7.20
N GLU A 69 1.65 -6.43 7.56
CA GLU A 69 3.05 -6.01 7.47
C GLU A 69 3.51 -5.90 6.01
N VAL A 70 3.07 -6.83 5.16
CA VAL A 70 3.35 -6.79 3.72
C VAL A 70 2.75 -5.53 3.08
N GLU A 71 1.53 -5.16 3.41
CA GLU A 71 0.90 -3.93 2.91
C GLU A 71 1.68 -2.67 3.34
N SER A 72 2.21 -2.65 4.55
CA SER A 72 3.08 -1.56 5.02
C SER A 72 4.34 -1.41 4.16
N VAL A 73 4.98 -2.53 3.81
CA VAL A 73 6.15 -2.53 2.91
C VAL A 73 5.78 -1.99 1.52
N TYR A 74 4.67 -2.45 0.94
CA TYR A 74 4.22 -1.98 -0.36
C TYR A 74 3.83 -0.49 -0.37
N ALA A 75 3.22 0.00 0.70
CA ALA A 75 2.99 1.43 0.87
C ALA A 75 4.31 2.22 0.86
N GLY A 76 5.37 1.67 1.46
CA GLY A 76 6.73 2.21 1.39
C GLY A 76 7.27 2.28 -0.04
N VAL A 77 7.14 1.19 -0.80
CA VAL A 77 7.56 1.13 -2.21
C VAL A 77 6.81 2.17 -3.05
N GLN A 78 5.51 2.33 -2.84
CA GLN A 78 4.72 3.35 -3.55
C GLN A 78 5.20 4.78 -3.23
N ARG A 79 5.58 5.07 -1.97
CA ARG A 79 6.16 6.37 -1.61
C ARG A 79 7.49 6.61 -2.32
N VAL A 80 8.36 5.60 -2.42
CA VAL A 80 9.63 5.70 -3.15
C VAL A 80 9.37 5.98 -4.64
N ASN A 81 8.45 5.24 -5.26
CA ASN A 81 8.09 5.44 -6.67
C ASN A 81 7.50 6.84 -6.92
N GLN A 82 6.70 7.33 -5.99
CA GLN A 82 6.15 8.68 -6.08
C GLN A 82 7.26 9.73 -5.99
N LEU A 83 8.16 9.60 -5.02
CA LEU A 83 9.31 10.50 -4.87
C LEU A 83 10.21 10.49 -6.11
N ALA A 84 10.48 9.31 -6.66
CA ALA A 84 11.28 9.19 -7.89
C ALA A 84 10.64 9.93 -9.07
N ARG A 85 9.30 9.84 -9.21
CA ARG A 85 8.58 10.64 -10.24
C ARG A 85 8.67 12.13 -9.97
N ASP A 86 8.42 12.55 -8.74
CA ASP A 86 8.47 13.97 -8.36
C ASP A 86 9.86 14.58 -8.62
N LEU A 87 10.93 13.84 -8.33
CA LEU A 87 12.30 14.24 -8.61
C LEU A 87 12.62 14.26 -10.12
N GLY A 88 12.12 13.27 -10.86
CA GLY A 88 12.31 13.19 -12.32
C GLY A 88 11.59 14.29 -13.09
N GLU A 89 10.46 14.74 -12.58
CA GLU A 89 9.67 15.84 -13.16
C GLU A 89 10.20 17.23 -12.78
N HIS A 90 11.33 17.34 -12.08
CA HIS A 90 11.92 18.59 -11.58
C HIS A 90 10.91 19.48 -10.82
N ARG A 91 9.97 18.88 -10.13
CA ARG A 91 9.01 19.62 -9.32
C ARG A 91 9.67 20.10 -8.04
N GLU A 92 9.94 21.36 -7.96
CA GLU A 92 10.55 22.01 -6.79
C GLU A 92 9.53 22.19 -5.67
N GLY A 93 9.32 21.16 -4.88
CA GLY A 93 8.55 21.21 -3.65
C GLY A 93 7.21 20.46 -3.65
N ILE A 94 6.85 20.00 -2.47
CA ILE A 94 5.55 19.37 -2.18
C ILE A 94 4.91 20.12 -1.03
N LEU A 95 3.72 20.67 -1.25
CA LEU A 95 2.90 21.28 -0.21
C LEU A 95 1.78 20.30 0.18
N ASN A 96 1.83 19.80 1.41
CA ASN A 96 0.75 18.99 1.98
C ASN A 96 -0.13 19.87 2.86
N VAL A 97 -1.40 20.02 2.48
CA VAL A 97 -2.39 20.77 3.22
C VAL A 97 -3.30 19.81 3.97
N VAL A 98 -3.32 19.91 5.29
CA VAL A 98 -4.23 19.14 6.14
C VAL A 98 -5.28 20.07 6.72
N SER A 99 -6.54 19.73 6.59
CA SER A 99 -7.64 20.54 7.07
C SER A 99 -8.78 19.74 7.67
N SER A 100 -9.61 20.41 8.48
CA SER A 100 -10.93 19.87 8.83
C SER A 100 -11.86 19.91 7.61
N PRO A 101 -12.90 19.07 7.54
CA PRO A 101 -13.81 19.02 6.39
C PRO A 101 -14.48 20.37 6.08
N SER A 102 -14.85 21.12 7.12
CA SER A 102 -15.50 22.42 6.96
C SER A 102 -14.62 23.45 6.25
N VAL A 103 -13.35 23.53 6.63
CA VAL A 103 -12.37 24.44 6.02
C VAL A 103 -11.91 23.90 4.66
N GLY A 104 -11.74 22.57 4.57
CA GLY A 104 -11.29 21.89 3.37
C GLY A 104 -12.22 22.06 2.18
N GLN A 105 -13.51 22.12 2.40
CA GLN A 105 -14.49 22.29 1.32
C GLN A 105 -14.71 23.74 0.90
N MET A 106 -14.55 24.69 1.79
CA MET A 106 -14.95 26.07 1.56
C MET A 106 -13.78 27.00 1.19
N LEU A 107 -12.66 26.92 1.91
CA LEU A 107 -11.53 27.84 1.72
C LEU A 107 -10.34 27.23 0.98
N ILE A 108 -10.07 25.95 1.17
CA ILE A 108 -8.88 25.30 0.62
C ILE A 108 -8.84 25.29 -0.91
N PRO A 109 -9.94 25.01 -1.66
CA PRO A 109 -9.88 24.98 -3.12
C PRO A 109 -9.45 26.31 -3.74
N GLN A 110 -9.94 27.43 -3.22
CA GLN A 110 -9.57 28.77 -3.69
C GLN A 110 -8.10 29.08 -3.35
N ALA A 111 -7.71 28.84 -2.11
CA ALA A 111 -6.32 29.06 -1.66
C ALA A 111 -5.32 28.21 -2.46
N ILE A 112 -5.66 26.96 -2.78
CA ILE A 112 -4.83 26.10 -3.62
C ILE A 112 -4.78 26.61 -5.06
N ALA A 113 -5.89 27.09 -5.62
CA ALA A 113 -5.92 27.64 -6.96
C ALA A 113 -5.01 28.86 -7.08
N ASP A 114 -5.11 29.80 -6.14
CA ASP A 114 -4.28 30.99 -6.08
C ASP A 114 -2.79 30.65 -5.87
N PHE A 115 -2.52 29.71 -4.98
CA PHE A 115 -1.14 29.26 -4.73
C PHE A 115 -0.53 28.62 -5.98
N ARG A 116 -1.25 27.76 -6.69
CA ARG A 116 -0.79 27.11 -7.92
C ARG A 116 -0.57 28.09 -9.06
N HIS A 117 -1.35 29.16 -9.12
CA HIS A 117 -1.16 30.21 -10.13
C HIS A 117 0.20 30.90 -9.97
N HIS A 118 0.63 31.13 -8.73
CA HIS A 118 1.91 31.77 -8.42
C HIS A 118 3.08 30.78 -8.33
N ASN A 119 2.81 29.50 -8.10
CA ASN A 119 3.80 28.44 -7.88
C ASN A 119 3.51 27.19 -8.71
N PRO A 120 3.57 27.24 -10.04
CA PRO A 120 3.17 26.12 -10.91
C PRO A 120 4.04 24.88 -10.75
N GLN A 121 5.25 25.03 -10.23
CA GLN A 121 6.22 23.94 -10.00
C GLN A 121 5.92 23.14 -8.72
N VAL A 122 5.11 23.68 -7.81
CA VAL A 122 4.85 23.04 -6.51
C VAL A 122 3.66 22.09 -6.62
N LYS A 123 3.86 20.83 -6.22
CA LYS A 123 2.78 19.86 -6.10
C LYS A 123 2.01 20.11 -4.79
N VAL A 124 0.72 20.37 -4.91
CA VAL A 124 -0.15 20.54 -3.75
C VAL A 124 -1.01 19.30 -3.56
N THR A 125 -0.94 18.70 -2.37
CA THR A 125 -1.82 17.60 -1.95
C THR A 125 -2.66 18.08 -0.78
N SER A 126 -3.98 17.96 -0.87
CA SER A 126 -4.90 18.31 0.21
C SER A 126 -5.57 17.06 0.77
N VAL A 127 -5.55 16.90 2.09
CA VAL A 127 -6.18 15.80 2.81
C VAL A 127 -7.08 16.36 3.91
N SER A 128 -8.35 15.97 3.90
CA SER A 128 -9.31 16.30 4.95
C SER A 128 -9.47 15.13 5.92
N TYR A 129 -9.30 15.40 7.21
CA TYR A 129 -9.52 14.40 8.26
C TYR A 129 -10.75 14.75 9.10
N THR A 130 -11.61 13.76 9.31
CA THR A 130 -12.82 13.91 10.17
C THR A 130 -12.51 13.82 11.66
N HIS A 131 -11.34 13.25 12.03
CA HIS A 131 -10.88 13.14 13.41
C HIS A 131 -9.39 13.51 13.51
N LEU A 132 -9.12 14.62 14.18
CA LEU A 132 -7.79 14.99 14.66
C LEU A 132 -7.58 14.34 16.04
N THR A 133 -7.19 13.07 16.08
CA THR A 133 -6.50 12.57 17.26
C THR A 133 -5.04 12.97 17.13
N LEU A 134 -4.67 14.07 17.76
CA LEU A 134 -3.27 14.39 17.99
C LEU A 134 -2.67 13.24 18.80
N PRO A 135 -1.55 12.61 18.37
CA PRO A 135 -0.82 11.75 19.25
C PRO A 135 -0.25 12.62 20.38
N THR A 136 -0.89 12.58 21.55
CA THR A 136 -0.29 13.09 22.78
C THR A 136 0.83 12.13 23.13
N THR A 137 2.04 12.41 22.69
CA THR A 137 3.24 11.82 23.31
C THR A 137 3.45 12.57 24.63
N PRO A 138 3.33 11.91 25.78
CA PRO A 138 3.81 12.51 27.01
C PRO A 138 5.33 12.54 26.94
N TYR A 139 5.88 13.74 27.00
CA TYR A 139 7.30 13.90 27.30
C TYR A 139 7.51 13.52 28.76
N VAL A 140 8.24 12.45 29.02
CA VAL A 140 8.91 12.15 30.28
C VAL A 140 10.39 12.01 29.98
#